data_33b9e259a7614d80c10424dc398cee18
#
_entry.id   33b9e259a7614d80c10424dc398cee18
#
_cell.length_a   1.000
_cell.length_b   1.000
_cell.length_c   1.000
_cell.angle_alpha   90.00
_cell.angle_beta   90.00
_cell.angle_gamma   90.00
#
_symmetry.space_group_name_H-M   'P 1'
#
loop_
_entity.id
_entity.type
_entity.pdbx_description
1 polymer ?
#
loop_
_entity_poly.entity_id
_entity_poly.type
_entity_poly.pdbx_seq_one_letter_code
_entity_poly.pdbx_strand_id
1 'polypeptide(L)'
;MEADVGQLAYTEDCAVLGNGTLMPLAGFGTWELRGGACSDLVSLALRLGGRHIDTPRMYGNEEAVGLGIRKSGVPREKIFLTTKLMDSGGFRNSLRDIGDSLRKLGTDYVDLLLLHEPYGGKYEIYRAMEQALEDGRARAIGVSNFNLQALGEFSSRVRVMPMADQVEAHVLLQREEFARRLISAGIAPVAWSPLGGGGAGIPSNPLLAEIGRAHGKSAAQTALRFLTEEGFAVIPRTSDPGRIKENHEILDFTLGSEEMERIRGA
;
A
#
# COMPACT_ATOMS: atom_id res chain seq x y z
N MET A 1 -14.07 -27.10 6.75
CA MET A 1 -13.60 -26.91 5.38
C MET A 1 -12.52 -25.83 5.48
N GLU A 2 -11.25 -26.23 5.43
CA GLU A 2 -10.16 -25.32 5.20
C GLU A 2 -10.40 -24.71 3.82
N ALA A 3 -10.63 -23.42 3.75
CA ALA A 3 -10.60 -22.71 2.47
C ALA A 3 -9.19 -22.90 1.93
N ASP A 4 -9.08 -23.50 0.77
CA ASP A 4 -7.84 -23.53 0.00
C ASP A 4 -7.51 -22.08 -0.35
N VAL A 5 -6.76 -21.43 0.54
CA VAL A 5 -6.24 -20.06 0.33
C VAL A 5 -5.09 -20.25 -0.66
N GLY A 6 -5.41 -20.15 -1.95
CA GLY A 6 -4.40 -20.23 -3.01
C GLY A 6 -3.33 -19.15 -2.80
N GLN A 7 -2.14 -19.43 -3.32
CA GLN A 7 -1.04 -18.46 -3.35
C GLN A 7 -1.51 -17.15 -4.02
N LEU A 8 -1.06 -15.99 -3.52
CA LEU A 8 -1.37 -14.69 -4.10
C LEU A 8 -0.93 -14.66 -5.58
N ALA A 9 -1.85 -14.27 -6.43
CA ALA A 9 -1.61 -14.12 -7.86
C ALA A 9 -1.21 -12.68 -8.22
N TYR A 10 -0.47 -12.54 -9.32
CA TYR A 10 -0.06 -11.25 -9.85
C TYR A 10 -0.42 -11.15 -11.33
N THR A 11 -0.78 -9.93 -11.77
CA THR A 11 -0.70 -9.52 -13.17
C THR A 11 0.62 -8.79 -13.39
N GLU A 12 0.85 -8.24 -14.58
CA GLU A 12 2.05 -7.47 -14.90
C GLU A 12 2.26 -6.27 -13.95
N ASP A 13 1.17 -5.64 -13.51
CA ASP A 13 1.18 -4.38 -12.75
C ASP A 13 0.36 -4.41 -11.44
N CYS A 14 -0.31 -5.52 -11.12
CA CYS A 14 -1.19 -5.63 -9.96
C CYS A 14 -1.00 -6.93 -9.17
N ALA A 15 -1.19 -6.87 -7.84
CA ALA A 15 -1.50 -8.03 -7.04
C ALA A 15 -3.01 -8.31 -7.10
N VAL A 16 -3.41 -9.57 -7.22
CA VAL A 16 -4.81 -10.02 -7.22
C VAL A 16 -5.20 -10.41 -5.81
N LEU A 17 -5.94 -9.55 -5.11
CA LEU A 17 -6.39 -9.82 -3.74
C LEU A 17 -7.33 -11.01 -3.68
N GLY A 18 -7.47 -11.63 -2.50
CA GLY A 18 -8.23 -12.87 -2.32
C GLY A 18 -9.69 -12.87 -2.79
N ASN A 19 -10.25 -11.71 -3.07
CA ASN A 19 -11.60 -11.53 -3.65
C ASN A 19 -11.58 -11.09 -5.13
N GLY A 20 -10.43 -11.13 -5.79
CA GLY A 20 -10.27 -10.74 -7.19
C GLY A 20 -10.06 -9.24 -7.42
N THR A 21 -10.03 -8.41 -6.39
CA THR A 21 -9.72 -6.98 -6.52
C THR A 21 -8.26 -6.79 -6.95
N LEU A 22 -8.03 -6.00 -7.99
CA LEU A 22 -6.69 -5.70 -8.51
C LEU A 22 -6.08 -4.53 -7.75
N MET A 23 -4.97 -4.75 -7.06
CA MET A 23 -4.21 -3.73 -6.34
C MET A 23 -2.94 -3.37 -7.12
N PRO A 24 -2.82 -2.14 -7.66
CA PRO A 24 -1.62 -1.73 -8.39
C PRO A 24 -0.37 -1.79 -7.52
N LEU A 25 0.73 -2.32 -8.08
CA LEU A 25 2.01 -2.49 -7.38
C LEU A 25 2.73 -1.16 -7.14
N ALA A 26 2.54 -0.15 -8.01
CA ALA A 26 3.09 1.19 -7.86
C ALA A 26 2.01 2.16 -7.34
N GLY A 27 2.16 2.62 -6.11
CA GLY A 27 1.25 3.55 -5.45
C GLY A 27 1.90 4.90 -5.10
N PHE A 28 1.10 5.80 -4.54
CA PHE A 28 1.50 7.11 -4.04
C PHE A 28 1.05 7.29 -2.59
N GLY A 29 2.01 7.38 -1.67
CA GLY A 29 1.77 7.64 -0.26
C GLY A 29 1.61 9.14 0.02
N THR A 30 0.76 9.48 0.98
CA THR A 30 0.40 10.88 1.31
C THR A 30 0.90 11.34 2.68
N TRP A 31 1.82 10.63 3.31
CA TRP A 31 2.35 10.99 4.63
C TRP A 31 2.91 12.42 4.64
N GLU A 32 2.55 13.20 5.67
CA GLU A 32 2.92 14.62 5.83
C GLU A 32 2.50 15.59 4.69
N LEU A 33 1.78 15.14 3.69
CA LEU A 33 1.19 16.04 2.71
C LEU A 33 -0.08 16.68 3.28
N ARG A 34 -0.26 17.99 3.13
CA ARG A 34 -1.38 18.73 3.73
C ARG A 34 -1.98 19.75 2.78
N GLY A 35 -3.27 20.05 2.99
CA GLY A 35 -3.98 21.14 2.33
C GLY A 35 -3.89 21.12 0.80
N GLY A 36 -3.74 22.29 0.18
CA GLY A 36 -3.67 22.46 -1.27
C GLY A 36 -2.54 21.66 -1.92
N ALA A 37 -1.34 21.66 -1.32
CA ALA A 37 -0.20 20.90 -1.83
C ALA A 37 -0.49 19.39 -1.91
N CYS A 38 -1.17 18.82 -0.90
CA CYS A 38 -1.58 17.42 -0.93
C CYS A 38 -2.54 17.16 -2.10
N SER A 39 -3.57 17.99 -2.27
CA SER A 39 -4.54 17.81 -3.34
C SER A 39 -3.91 17.94 -4.73
N ASP A 40 -2.96 18.85 -4.90
CA ASP A 40 -2.30 19.08 -6.18
C ASP A 40 -1.35 17.91 -6.54
N LEU A 41 -0.61 17.38 -5.58
CA LEU A 41 0.28 16.22 -5.78
C LEU A 41 -0.51 14.93 -6.03
N VAL A 42 -1.60 14.68 -5.31
CA VAL A 42 -2.50 13.54 -5.59
C VAL A 42 -3.09 13.65 -7.00
N SER A 43 -3.59 14.84 -7.37
CA SER A 43 -4.10 15.09 -8.72
C SER A 43 -3.03 14.86 -9.79
N LEU A 44 -1.80 15.31 -9.54
CA LEU A 44 -0.68 15.12 -10.47
C LEU A 44 -0.32 13.62 -10.60
N ALA A 45 -0.21 12.90 -9.48
CA ALA A 45 0.09 11.46 -9.50
C ALA A 45 -0.90 10.68 -10.37
N LEU A 46 -2.20 10.97 -10.22
CA LEU A 46 -3.26 10.34 -11.02
C LEU A 46 -3.19 10.73 -12.50
N ARG A 47 -2.91 12.01 -12.84
CA ARG A 47 -2.76 12.47 -14.23
C ARG A 47 -1.52 11.88 -14.91
N LEU A 48 -0.48 11.58 -14.17
CA LEU A 48 0.74 10.92 -14.66
C LEU A 48 0.60 9.40 -14.82
N GLY A 49 -0.61 8.86 -14.62
CA GLY A 49 -0.88 7.43 -14.83
C GLY A 49 -0.95 6.60 -13.55
N GLY A 50 -0.62 7.15 -12.38
CA GLY A 50 -0.81 6.48 -11.10
C GLY A 50 -2.26 6.08 -10.87
N ARG A 51 -2.46 4.94 -10.22
CA ARG A 51 -3.81 4.41 -9.95
C ARG A 51 -4.00 3.94 -8.51
N HIS A 52 -2.98 3.99 -7.66
CA HIS A 52 -3.05 3.60 -6.26
C HIS A 52 -2.66 4.79 -5.37
N ILE A 53 -3.57 5.22 -4.49
CA ILE A 53 -3.36 6.29 -3.50
C ILE A 53 -3.52 5.70 -2.11
N ASP A 54 -2.52 5.92 -1.25
CA ASP A 54 -2.54 5.49 0.16
C ASP A 54 -2.57 6.69 1.10
N THR A 55 -3.56 6.71 1.98
CA THR A 55 -3.71 7.69 3.05
C THR A 55 -4.36 7.04 4.27
N PRO A 56 -3.92 7.28 5.50
CA PRO A 56 -4.67 6.91 6.70
C PRO A 56 -5.43 8.10 7.28
N ARG A 57 -6.51 7.81 8.01
CA ARG A 57 -7.25 8.77 8.81
C ARG A 57 -6.34 9.62 9.73
N MET A 58 -5.30 8.99 10.28
CA MET A 58 -4.33 9.62 11.19
C MET A 58 -3.62 10.84 10.59
N TYR A 59 -3.42 10.89 9.28
CA TYR A 59 -2.71 12.03 8.67
C TYR A 59 -3.56 13.31 8.66
N GLY A 60 -4.87 13.21 8.86
CA GLY A 60 -5.77 14.36 8.84
C GLY A 60 -5.85 15.07 7.48
N ASN A 61 -5.52 14.36 6.40
CA ASN A 61 -5.45 14.91 5.04
C ASN A 61 -6.45 14.26 4.06
N GLU A 62 -7.37 13.41 4.52
CA GLU A 62 -8.34 12.70 3.68
C GLU A 62 -9.18 13.66 2.81
N GLU A 63 -9.55 14.84 3.31
CA GLU A 63 -10.29 15.85 2.53
C GLU A 63 -9.46 16.39 1.36
N ALA A 64 -8.16 16.62 1.59
CA ALA A 64 -7.24 17.07 0.54
C ALA A 64 -6.98 15.97 -0.49
N VAL A 65 -6.89 14.70 -0.06
CA VAL A 65 -6.78 13.54 -0.95
C VAL A 65 -8.03 13.41 -1.81
N GLY A 66 -9.22 13.47 -1.22
CA GLY A 66 -10.50 13.45 -1.96
C GLY A 66 -10.62 14.60 -2.96
N LEU A 67 -10.19 15.81 -2.59
CA LEU A 67 -10.13 16.94 -3.52
C LEU A 67 -9.16 16.69 -4.67
N GLY A 68 -7.98 16.10 -4.39
CA GLY A 68 -6.98 15.75 -5.41
C GLY A 68 -7.49 14.72 -6.40
N ILE A 69 -8.21 13.69 -5.90
CA ILE A 69 -8.87 12.69 -6.75
C ILE A 69 -9.86 13.39 -7.71
N ARG A 70 -10.75 14.22 -7.20
CA ARG A 70 -11.71 14.97 -8.06
C ARG A 70 -11.02 15.88 -9.06
N LYS A 71 -9.99 16.63 -8.63
CA LYS A 71 -9.21 17.52 -9.52
C LYS A 71 -8.47 16.76 -10.64
N SER A 72 -8.15 15.49 -10.44
CA SER A 72 -7.44 14.70 -11.44
C SER A 72 -8.25 14.45 -12.71
N GLY A 73 -9.59 14.39 -12.58
CA GLY A 73 -10.49 13.99 -13.65
C GLY A 73 -10.49 12.49 -13.96
N VAL A 74 -9.70 11.70 -13.21
CA VAL A 74 -9.68 10.24 -13.36
C VAL A 74 -10.94 9.66 -12.71
N PRO A 75 -11.72 8.81 -13.41
CA PRO A 75 -12.91 8.16 -12.86
C PRO A 75 -12.57 7.38 -11.57
N ARG A 76 -13.45 7.47 -10.55
CA ARG A 76 -13.22 6.85 -9.22
C ARG A 76 -12.97 5.34 -9.31
N GLU A 77 -13.67 4.66 -10.18
CA GLU A 77 -13.56 3.21 -10.40
C GLU A 77 -12.23 2.77 -11.01
N LYS A 78 -11.45 3.71 -11.54
CA LYS A 78 -10.10 3.46 -12.05
C LYS A 78 -9.01 3.73 -11.01
N ILE A 79 -9.39 4.12 -9.79
CA ILE A 79 -8.45 4.47 -8.71
C ILE A 79 -8.58 3.44 -7.61
N PHE A 80 -7.46 2.84 -7.23
CA PHE A 80 -7.33 2.04 -6.02
C PHE A 80 -6.99 2.97 -4.85
N LEU A 81 -7.94 3.16 -3.95
CA LEU A 81 -7.83 4.06 -2.80
C LEU A 81 -7.73 3.26 -1.51
N THR A 82 -6.64 3.46 -0.76
CA THR A 82 -6.42 2.87 0.56
C THR A 82 -6.62 3.91 1.65
N THR A 83 -7.37 3.57 2.71
CA THR A 83 -7.35 4.31 3.99
C THR A 83 -7.20 3.34 5.16
N LYS A 84 -6.94 3.87 6.37
CA LYS A 84 -6.64 3.06 7.54
C LYS A 84 -7.37 3.57 8.78
N LEU A 85 -7.84 2.64 9.62
CA LEU A 85 -8.49 2.92 10.89
C LEU A 85 -7.51 2.84 12.06
N MET A 86 -7.72 3.72 13.02
CA MET A 86 -7.08 3.68 14.34
C MET A 86 -8.06 3.12 15.38
N ASP A 87 -7.55 2.83 16.57
CA ASP A 87 -8.43 2.51 17.70
C ASP A 87 -9.19 3.75 18.18
N SER A 88 -10.48 3.73 18.02
CA SER A 88 -11.41 4.77 18.44
C SER A 88 -12.40 4.29 19.53
N GLY A 89 -12.14 3.13 20.13
CA GLY A 89 -12.95 2.57 21.20
C GLY A 89 -14.09 1.67 20.72
N GLY A 90 -13.76 0.68 19.89
CA GLY A 90 -14.61 -0.46 19.56
C GLY A 90 -15.51 -0.30 18.34
N PHE A 91 -16.36 -1.31 18.10
CA PHE A 91 -17.13 -1.53 16.88
C PHE A 91 -17.93 -0.31 16.38
N ARG A 92 -18.76 0.27 17.25
CA ARG A 92 -19.65 1.39 16.83
C ARG A 92 -18.87 2.64 16.43
N ASN A 93 -17.81 2.94 17.15
CA ASN A 93 -16.96 4.08 16.84
C ASN A 93 -16.20 3.85 15.52
N SER A 94 -15.72 2.64 15.29
CA SER A 94 -15.06 2.28 14.04
C SER A 94 -16.00 2.39 12.83
N LEU A 95 -17.26 1.99 12.94
CA LEU A 95 -18.27 2.20 11.89
C LEU A 95 -18.50 3.68 11.58
N ARG A 96 -18.55 4.53 12.63
CA ARG A 96 -18.65 5.99 12.46
C ARG A 96 -17.42 6.55 11.76
N ASP A 97 -16.23 6.10 12.16
CA ASP A 97 -14.96 6.55 11.59
C ASP A 97 -14.81 6.17 10.12
N ILE A 98 -15.30 4.98 9.72
CA ILE A 98 -15.38 4.58 8.30
C ILE A 98 -16.26 5.58 7.54
N GLY A 99 -17.47 5.88 8.05
CA GLY A 99 -18.36 6.85 7.42
C GLY A 99 -17.74 8.24 7.32
N ASP A 100 -17.03 8.69 8.36
CA ASP A 100 -16.32 9.97 8.35
C ASP A 100 -15.18 10.01 7.32
N SER A 101 -14.40 8.94 7.20
CA SER A 101 -13.34 8.82 6.19
C SER A 101 -13.91 8.89 4.78
N LEU A 102 -14.97 8.12 4.49
CA LEU A 102 -15.64 8.15 3.19
C LEU A 102 -16.17 9.54 2.84
N ARG A 103 -16.82 10.21 3.80
CA ARG A 103 -17.31 11.59 3.63
C ARG A 103 -16.17 12.57 3.33
N LYS A 104 -15.04 12.51 4.04
CA LYS A 104 -13.86 13.34 3.80
C LYS A 104 -13.22 13.07 2.45
N LEU A 105 -13.06 11.82 2.08
CA LEU A 105 -12.55 11.39 0.79
C LEU A 105 -13.50 11.73 -0.37
N GLY A 106 -14.79 11.97 -0.07
CA GLY A 106 -15.82 12.28 -1.06
C GLY A 106 -16.14 11.10 -1.98
N THR A 107 -16.25 9.91 -1.40
CA THR A 107 -16.53 8.64 -2.11
C THR A 107 -17.41 7.74 -1.26
N ASP A 108 -18.14 6.82 -1.89
CA ASP A 108 -19.01 5.87 -1.20
C ASP A 108 -18.26 4.61 -0.74
N TYR A 109 -17.06 4.37 -1.27
CA TYR A 109 -16.23 3.21 -0.93
C TYR A 109 -14.73 3.52 -1.01
N VAL A 110 -13.93 2.69 -0.33
CA VAL A 110 -12.49 2.56 -0.55
C VAL A 110 -12.17 1.19 -1.13
N ASP A 111 -11.07 1.07 -1.85
CA ASP A 111 -10.66 -0.20 -2.46
C ASP A 111 -9.97 -1.10 -1.43
N LEU A 112 -9.23 -0.50 -0.48
CA LEU A 112 -8.63 -1.22 0.64
C LEU A 112 -8.79 -0.43 1.94
N LEU A 113 -9.36 -1.07 2.96
CA LEU A 113 -9.44 -0.55 4.31
C LEU A 113 -8.50 -1.35 5.21
N LEU A 114 -7.55 -0.68 5.86
CA LEU A 114 -6.58 -1.32 6.75
C LEU A 114 -6.83 -1.00 8.22
N LEU A 115 -6.64 -1.99 9.08
CA LEU A 115 -6.38 -1.78 10.50
C LEU A 115 -4.93 -1.28 10.63
N HIS A 116 -4.74 -0.04 11.12
CA HIS A 116 -3.45 0.67 11.01
C HIS A 116 -2.33 0.06 11.85
N GLU A 117 -2.67 -0.48 13.02
CA GLU A 117 -1.73 -1.09 13.96
C GLU A 117 -2.40 -2.26 14.70
N PRO A 118 -1.66 -3.20 15.28
CA PRO A 118 -2.21 -4.30 16.07
C PRO A 118 -2.71 -3.84 17.45
N TYR A 119 -3.62 -2.87 17.48
CA TYR A 119 -4.21 -2.30 18.72
C TYR A 119 -4.84 -3.35 19.63
N GLY A 120 -5.01 -3.01 20.92
CA GLY A 120 -5.72 -3.85 21.88
C GLY A 120 -7.17 -4.14 21.45
N GLY A 121 -7.84 -3.16 20.86
CA GLY A 121 -9.22 -3.26 20.35
C GLY A 121 -9.36 -3.86 18.94
N LYS A 122 -8.30 -4.42 18.35
CA LYS A 122 -8.21 -4.86 16.95
C LYS A 122 -9.38 -5.71 16.45
N TYR A 123 -9.91 -6.61 17.27
CA TYR A 123 -11.00 -7.51 16.86
C TYR A 123 -12.32 -6.76 16.67
N GLU A 124 -12.65 -5.81 17.55
CA GLU A 124 -13.85 -5.00 17.43
C GLU A 124 -13.77 -4.01 16.25
N ILE A 125 -12.58 -3.45 16.01
CA ILE A 125 -12.30 -2.61 14.85
C ILE A 125 -12.45 -3.44 13.56
N TYR A 126 -11.84 -4.62 13.53
CA TYR A 126 -11.88 -5.48 12.35
C TYR A 126 -13.29 -6.00 12.04
N ARG A 127 -14.11 -6.29 13.05
CA ARG A 127 -15.54 -6.58 12.86
C ARG A 127 -16.28 -5.44 12.17
N ALA A 128 -15.95 -4.18 12.49
CA ALA A 128 -16.52 -3.04 11.78
C ALA A 128 -16.04 -2.94 10.33
N MET A 129 -14.80 -3.35 10.05
CA MET A 129 -14.26 -3.44 8.70
C MET A 129 -14.93 -4.57 7.90
N GLU A 130 -15.18 -5.72 8.52
CA GLU A 130 -15.96 -6.82 7.92
C GLU A 130 -17.38 -6.38 7.56
N GLN A 131 -18.03 -5.59 8.44
CA GLN A 131 -19.34 -5.01 8.13
C GLN A 131 -19.25 -4.01 6.98
N ALA A 132 -18.19 -3.18 6.93
CA ALA A 132 -17.99 -2.24 5.82
C ALA A 132 -17.74 -2.95 4.48
N LEU A 133 -17.08 -4.12 4.51
CA LEU A 133 -16.91 -4.98 3.35
C LEU A 133 -18.28 -5.53 2.86
N GLU A 134 -19.11 -6.03 3.78
CA GLU A 134 -20.47 -6.52 3.46
C GLU A 134 -21.38 -5.42 2.92
N ASP A 135 -21.28 -4.20 3.49
CA ASP A 135 -22.05 -3.03 3.05
C ASP A 135 -21.54 -2.44 1.72
N GLY A 136 -20.43 -2.94 1.16
CA GLY A 136 -19.79 -2.41 -0.05
C GLY A 136 -19.06 -1.07 0.16
N ARG A 137 -18.84 -0.65 1.41
CA ARG A 137 -18.06 0.56 1.77
C ARG A 137 -16.55 0.35 1.72
N ALA A 138 -16.10 -0.89 1.72
CA ALA A 138 -14.74 -1.31 1.41
C ALA A 138 -14.79 -2.46 0.41
N ARG A 139 -13.92 -2.50 -0.59
CA ARG A 139 -13.80 -3.62 -1.53
C ARG A 139 -12.91 -4.74 -1.00
N ALA A 140 -11.90 -4.37 -0.22
CA ALA A 140 -11.00 -5.30 0.47
C ALA A 140 -10.67 -4.77 1.86
N ILE A 141 -10.33 -5.68 2.79
CA ILE A 141 -9.88 -5.35 4.14
C ILE A 141 -8.57 -6.05 4.44
N GLY A 142 -7.75 -5.42 5.27
CA GLY A 142 -6.43 -5.94 5.63
C GLY A 142 -5.92 -5.32 6.93
N VAL A 143 -4.65 -5.53 7.18
CA VAL A 143 -3.97 -5.06 8.40
C VAL A 143 -2.69 -4.29 8.04
N SER A 144 -2.08 -3.67 9.05
CA SER A 144 -0.80 -3.00 8.91
C SER A 144 0.03 -3.21 10.17
N ASN A 145 1.35 -3.37 9.98
CA ASN A 145 2.33 -3.56 11.04
C ASN A 145 2.15 -4.84 11.89
N PHE A 146 1.52 -5.87 11.33
CA PHE A 146 1.48 -7.17 11.97
C PHE A 146 2.77 -7.95 11.66
N ASN A 147 3.33 -8.63 12.66
CA ASN A 147 4.33 -9.67 12.41
C ASN A 147 3.63 -11.00 12.12
N LEU A 148 4.38 -12.00 11.61
CA LEU A 148 3.81 -13.29 11.22
C LEU A 148 3.06 -14.01 12.35
N GLN A 149 3.58 -13.94 13.58
CA GLN A 149 2.93 -14.56 14.74
C GLN A 149 1.59 -13.86 15.02
N ALA A 150 1.62 -12.54 15.18
CA ALA A 150 0.42 -11.74 15.45
C ALA A 150 -0.64 -11.89 14.34
N LEU A 151 -0.19 -11.96 13.09
CA LEU A 151 -1.07 -12.18 11.94
C LEU A 151 -1.72 -13.57 11.99
N GLY A 152 -0.95 -14.61 12.28
CA GLY A 152 -1.49 -15.97 12.42
C GLY A 152 -2.53 -16.10 13.53
N GLU A 153 -2.23 -15.55 14.72
CA GLU A 153 -3.17 -15.51 15.85
C GLU A 153 -4.43 -14.70 15.50
N PHE A 154 -4.27 -13.57 14.83
CA PHE A 154 -5.37 -12.70 14.42
C PHE A 154 -6.27 -13.38 13.39
N SER A 155 -5.67 -13.94 12.34
CA SER A 155 -6.39 -14.61 11.25
C SER A 155 -7.23 -15.80 11.72
N SER A 156 -6.79 -16.50 12.78
CA SER A 156 -7.55 -17.62 13.37
C SER A 156 -8.83 -17.20 14.10
N ARG A 157 -9.02 -15.89 14.35
CA ARG A 157 -10.12 -15.34 15.16
C ARG A 157 -11.04 -14.38 14.43
N VAL A 158 -10.72 -14.04 13.18
CA VAL A 158 -11.54 -13.17 12.32
C VAL A 158 -12.33 -14.00 11.31
N ARG A 159 -13.44 -13.48 10.84
CA ARG A 159 -14.30 -14.17 9.88
C ARG A 159 -13.76 -14.05 8.45
N VAL A 160 -13.21 -12.89 8.11
CA VAL A 160 -12.61 -12.61 6.80
C VAL A 160 -11.11 -12.47 6.98
N MET A 161 -10.34 -13.29 6.29
CA MET A 161 -8.88 -13.19 6.29
C MET A 161 -8.43 -11.82 5.79
N PRO A 162 -7.39 -11.20 6.40
CA PRO A 162 -6.76 -10.02 5.83
C PRO A 162 -6.27 -10.29 4.41
N MET A 163 -6.61 -9.40 3.48
CA MET A 163 -6.20 -9.54 2.07
C MET A 163 -4.88 -8.82 1.78
N ALA A 164 -4.42 -7.97 2.69
CA ALA A 164 -3.13 -7.29 2.63
C ALA A 164 -2.55 -7.07 4.03
N ASP A 165 -1.22 -7.03 4.13
CA ASP A 165 -0.51 -6.52 5.31
C ASP A 165 0.51 -5.47 4.87
N GLN A 166 0.35 -4.24 5.38
CA GLN A 166 1.21 -3.11 5.03
C GLN A 166 2.27 -2.90 6.12
N VAL A 167 3.54 -3.07 5.78
CA VAL A 167 4.68 -3.00 6.71
C VAL A 167 5.80 -2.13 6.18
N GLU A 168 6.72 -1.68 7.07
CA GLU A 168 7.96 -1.09 6.61
C GLU A 168 8.79 -2.13 5.86
N ALA A 169 9.13 -1.81 4.60
CA ALA A 169 10.05 -2.61 3.83
C ALA A 169 10.79 -1.73 2.81
N HIS A 170 12.11 -1.94 2.70
CA HIS A 170 13.00 -1.27 1.76
C HIS A 170 14.29 -2.10 1.60
N VAL A 171 15.17 -1.76 0.70
CA VAL A 171 16.39 -2.54 0.41
C VAL A 171 17.30 -2.79 1.62
N LEU A 172 17.25 -1.95 2.66
CA LEU A 172 17.97 -2.14 3.93
C LEU A 172 17.12 -2.85 5.02
N LEU A 173 15.85 -3.16 4.73
CA LEU A 173 14.92 -3.92 5.56
C LEU A 173 14.02 -4.76 4.64
N GLN A 174 14.60 -5.76 4.00
CA GLN A 174 14.03 -6.44 2.82
C GLN A 174 12.81 -7.32 3.14
N ARG A 175 12.75 -7.93 4.32
CA ARG A 175 11.63 -8.77 4.79
C ARG A 175 11.24 -9.90 3.84
N GLU A 176 12.21 -10.50 3.13
CA GLU A 176 11.99 -11.56 2.15
C GLU A 176 11.12 -12.72 2.67
N GLU A 177 11.51 -13.32 3.81
CA GLU A 177 10.75 -14.41 4.42
C GLU A 177 9.32 -13.99 4.80
N PHE A 178 9.15 -12.74 5.27
CA PHE A 178 7.85 -12.20 5.60
C PHE A 178 6.97 -12.10 4.34
N ALA A 179 7.48 -11.50 3.27
CA ALA A 179 6.75 -11.38 2.00
C ALA A 179 6.38 -12.76 1.43
N ARG A 180 7.33 -13.70 1.40
CA ARG A 180 7.11 -15.06 0.94
C ARG A 180 5.99 -15.78 1.72
N ARG A 181 5.94 -15.60 3.04
CA ARG A 181 4.87 -16.18 3.89
C ARG A 181 3.52 -15.54 3.63
N LEU A 182 3.45 -14.22 3.47
CA LEU A 182 2.21 -13.53 3.13
C LEU A 182 1.67 -14.00 1.77
N ILE A 183 2.53 -14.01 0.75
CA ILE A 183 2.18 -14.44 -0.62
C ILE A 183 1.66 -15.88 -0.61
N SER A 184 2.33 -16.78 0.12
CA SER A 184 1.88 -18.18 0.25
C SER A 184 0.53 -18.32 0.96
N ALA A 185 0.17 -17.33 1.80
CA ALA A 185 -1.12 -17.28 2.49
C ALA A 185 -2.20 -16.49 1.71
N GLY A 186 -1.93 -16.07 0.48
CA GLY A 186 -2.86 -15.26 -0.33
C GLY A 186 -3.01 -13.82 0.15
N ILE A 187 -2.07 -13.31 0.95
CA ILE A 187 -2.08 -11.96 1.53
C ILE A 187 -1.07 -11.08 0.77
N ALA A 188 -1.50 -9.93 0.29
CA ALA A 188 -0.63 -9.02 -0.44
C ALA A 188 0.28 -8.22 0.50
N PRO A 189 1.62 -8.30 0.38
CA PRO A 189 2.52 -7.43 1.10
C PRO A 189 2.53 -6.03 0.49
N VAL A 190 2.48 -4.99 1.34
CA VAL A 190 2.57 -3.59 0.92
C VAL A 190 3.70 -2.92 1.69
N ALA A 191 4.61 -2.25 0.99
CA ALA A 191 5.75 -1.57 1.59
C ALA A 191 5.47 -0.08 1.83
N TRP A 192 5.38 0.34 3.10
CA TRP A 192 5.48 1.75 3.44
C TRP A 192 6.95 2.14 3.66
N SER A 193 7.28 3.41 3.46
CA SER A 193 8.67 3.92 3.41
C SER A 193 9.61 3.12 2.50
N PRO A 194 9.24 2.76 1.27
CA PRO A 194 10.03 1.86 0.44
C PRO A 194 11.40 2.44 0.02
N LEU A 195 11.62 3.75 0.28
CA LEU A 195 12.90 4.45 0.09
C LEU A 195 13.54 4.88 1.43
N GLY A 196 13.14 4.26 2.56
CA GLY A 196 13.76 4.46 3.87
C GLY A 196 13.46 5.82 4.53
N GLY A 197 12.30 6.44 4.25
CA GLY A 197 11.83 7.65 4.92
C GLY A 197 12.73 8.88 4.74
N GLY A 198 13.60 8.91 3.73
CA GLY A 198 14.52 10.01 3.41
C GLY A 198 15.81 10.04 4.23
N GLY A 199 15.91 9.29 5.33
CA GLY A 199 17.11 9.23 6.19
C GLY A 199 18.10 8.13 5.86
N ALA A 200 17.65 7.08 5.16
CA ALA A 200 18.44 5.87 4.91
C ALA A 200 19.41 5.97 3.71
N GLY A 201 19.43 7.08 2.99
CA GLY A 201 20.34 7.28 1.85
C GLY A 201 20.09 6.39 0.62
N ILE A 202 18.97 5.66 0.58
CA ILE A 202 18.65 4.71 -0.51
C ILE A 202 18.70 5.36 -1.89
N PRO A 203 18.12 6.55 -2.15
CA PRO A 203 18.19 7.19 -3.47
C PRO A 203 19.60 7.60 -3.92
N SER A 204 20.57 7.63 -2.99
CA SER A 204 21.98 7.92 -3.27
C SER A 204 22.91 6.70 -3.12
N ASN A 205 22.34 5.50 -2.95
CA ASN A 205 23.11 4.27 -2.83
C ASN A 205 23.85 3.96 -4.13
N PRO A 206 25.22 3.80 -4.10
CA PRO A 206 26.01 3.64 -5.31
C PRO A 206 25.76 2.32 -6.04
N LEU A 207 25.46 1.23 -5.33
CA LEU A 207 25.11 -0.05 -5.93
C LEU A 207 23.81 0.05 -6.72
N LEU A 208 22.77 0.64 -6.11
CA LEU A 208 21.47 0.83 -6.78
C LEU A 208 21.60 1.77 -7.99
N ALA A 209 22.44 2.81 -7.89
CA ALA A 209 22.70 3.72 -9.00
C ALA A 209 23.50 3.04 -10.14
N GLU A 210 24.43 2.14 -9.82
CA GLU A 210 25.16 1.34 -10.81
C GLU A 210 24.20 0.42 -11.58
N ILE A 211 23.40 -0.38 -10.86
CA ILE A 211 22.41 -1.30 -11.45
C ILE A 211 21.39 -0.49 -12.28
N GLY A 212 20.84 0.58 -11.72
CA GLY A 212 19.86 1.40 -12.42
C GLY A 212 20.36 1.96 -13.75
N ARG A 213 21.62 2.40 -13.82
CA ARG A 213 22.21 2.91 -15.07
C ARG A 213 22.18 1.90 -16.22
N ALA A 214 22.31 0.61 -15.93
CA ALA A 214 22.23 -0.43 -16.96
C ALA A 214 20.85 -0.51 -17.61
N HIS A 215 19.80 -0.10 -16.86
CA HIS A 215 18.40 -0.06 -17.29
C HIS A 215 17.91 1.35 -17.66
N GLY A 216 18.76 2.39 -17.60
CA GLY A 216 18.36 3.79 -17.78
C GLY A 216 17.48 4.32 -16.64
N LYS A 217 17.66 3.78 -15.42
CA LYS A 217 16.85 4.07 -14.23
C LYS A 217 17.70 4.68 -13.10
N SER A 218 17.04 5.37 -12.16
CA SER A 218 17.68 5.88 -10.97
C SER A 218 17.81 4.82 -9.86
N ALA A 219 18.62 5.12 -8.85
CA ALA A 219 18.74 4.28 -7.65
C ALA A 219 17.39 4.11 -6.93
N ALA A 220 16.53 5.15 -6.92
CA ALA A 220 15.20 5.08 -6.33
C ALA A 220 14.30 4.11 -7.11
N GLN A 221 14.30 4.18 -8.44
CA GLN A 221 13.54 3.25 -9.28
C GLN A 221 14.03 1.82 -9.11
N THR A 222 15.36 1.60 -9.05
CA THR A 222 15.95 0.28 -8.80
C THR A 222 15.49 -0.29 -7.44
N ALA A 223 15.49 0.52 -6.38
CA ALA A 223 15.02 0.09 -5.05
C ALA A 223 13.53 -0.25 -5.05
N LEU A 224 12.71 0.54 -5.71
CA LEU A 224 11.26 0.29 -5.81
C LEU A 224 10.99 -0.97 -6.67
N ARG A 225 11.71 -1.14 -7.78
CA ARG A 225 11.59 -2.33 -8.62
C ARG A 225 12.00 -3.59 -7.89
N PHE A 226 13.10 -3.56 -7.13
CA PHE A 226 13.51 -4.68 -6.29
C PHE A 226 12.36 -5.14 -5.38
N LEU A 227 11.71 -4.22 -4.67
CA LEU A 227 10.59 -4.57 -3.80
C LEU A 227 9.39 -5.14 -4.58
N THR A 228 9.09 -4.62 -5.77
CA THR A 228 7.98 -5.16 -6.56
C THR A 228 8.28 -6.56 -7.09
N GLU A 229 9.53 -6.88 -7.39
CA GLU A 229 9.95 -8.25 -7.75
C GLU A 229 9.98 -9.21 -6.56
N GLU A 230 10.18 -8.69 -5.33
CA GLU A 230 9.95 -9.46 -4.09
C GLU A 230 8.45 -9.62 -3.76
N GLY A 231 7.55 -9.08 -4.60
CA GLY A 231 6.10 -9.21 -4.50
C GLY A 231 5.39 -8.13 -3.69
N PHE A 232 6.09 -7.08 -3.26
CA PHE A 232 5.46 -5.94 -2.58
C PHE A 232 4.76 -4.99 -3.55
N ALA A 233 3.59 -4.49 -3.18
CA ALA A 233 3.16 -3.19 -3.67
C ALA A 233 3.92 -2.10 -2.89
N VAL A 234 4.33 -1.01 -3.57
CA VAL A 234 5.14 0.06 -2.97
C VAL A 234 4.37 1.37 -2.98
N ILE A 235 4.44 2.14 -1.88
CA ILE A 235 3.72 3.41 -1.72
C ILE A 235 4.70 4.55 -1.35
N PRO A 236 5.69 4.87 -2.22
CA PRO A 236 6.62 5.94 -1.96
C PRO A 236 5.90 7.29 -1.83
N ARG A 237 6.39 8.14 -0.93
CA ARG A 237 5.92 9.51 -0.75
C ARG A 237 6.94 10.49 -1.30
N THR A 238 6.47 11.50 -2.01
CA THR A 238 7.29 12.63 -2.40
C THR A 238 6.47 13.92 -2.48
N SER A 239 7.11 15.05 -2.22
CA SER A 239 6.57 16.39 -2.49
C SER A 239 7.15 17.00 -3.78
N ASP A 240 8.04 16.29 -4.45
CA ASP A 240 8.66 16.72 -5.72
C ASP A 240 7.85 16.16 -6.90
N PRO A 241 7.28 17.02 -7.76
CA PRO A 241 6.51 16.61 -8.92
C PRO A 241 7.29 15.72 -9.91
N GLY A 242 8.59 15.94 -10.08
CA GLY A 242 9.43 15.13 -10.96
C GLY A 242 9.56 13.69 -10.46
N ARG A 243 9.75 13.51 -9.15
CA ARG A 243 9.86 12.21 -8.52
C ARG A 243 8.55 11.44 -8.49
N ILE A 244 7.39 12.09 -8.61
CA ILE A 244 6.11 11.37 -8.74
C ILE A 244 6.13 10.51 -9.99
N LYS A 245 6.52 11.08 -11.14
CA LYS A 245 6.63 10.34 -12.40
C LYS A 245 7.66 9.23 -12.28
N GLU A 246 8.85 9.54 -11.79
CA GLU A 246 9.94 8.59 -11.58
C GLU A 246 9.50 7.37 -10.75
N ASN A 247 8.80 7.59 -9.63
CA ASN A 247 8.32 6.54 -8.74
C ASN A 247 7.21 5.66 -9.36
N HIS A 248 6.54 6.09 -10.41
CA HIS A 248 5.56 5.28 -11.15
C HIS A 248 6.18 4.50 -12.30
N GLU A 249 7.29 4.96 -12.90
CA GLU A 249 7.97 4.32 -14.02
C GLU A 249 8.95 3.24 -13.53
N ILE A 250 8.43 2.24 -12.81
CA ILE A 250 9.20 1.17 -12.16
C ILE A 250 8.84 -0.24 -12.66
N LEU A 251 7.79 -0.39 -13.47
CA LEU A 251 7.33 -1.69 -13.95
C LEU A 251 7.71 -1.97 -15.41
N ASP A 252 8.42 -1.04 -16.07
CA ASP A 252 8.82 -1.08 -17.47
C ASP A 252 10.24 -1.68 -17.70
N PHE A 253 10.85 -2.25 -16.65
CA PHE A 253 12.12 -2.97 -16.69
C PHE A 253 12.12 -4.10 -15.66
N THR A 254 13.07 -5.04 -15.78
CA THR A 254 13.19 -6.19 -14.87
C THR A 254 14.64 -6.30 -14.42
N LEU A 255 14.84 -6.58 -13.13
CA LEU A 255 16.15 -6.86 -12.56
C LEU A 255 16.55 -8.32 -12.85
N GLY A 256 17.78 -8.53 -13.28
CA GLY A 256 18.33 -9.87 -13.46
C GLY A 256 18.56 -10.57 -12.11
N SER A 257 18.62 -11.89 -12.11
CA SER A 257 18.86 -12.67 -10.87
C SER A 257 20.14 -12.28 -10.14
N GLU A 258 21.23 -11.98 -10.88
CA GLU A 258 22.48 -11.50 -10.29
C GLU A 258 22.33 -10.11 -9.63
N GLU A 259 21.57 -9.20 -10.27
CA GLU A 259 21.27 -7.88 -9.72
C GLU A 259 20.44 -7.98 -8.45
N MET A 260 19.42 -8.84 -8.44
CA MET A 260 18.61 -9.14 -7.24
C MET A 260 19.47 -9.67 -6.09
N GLU A 261 20.35 -10.63 -6.35
CA GLU A 261 21.27 -11.18 -5.35
C GLU A 261 22.24 -10.12 -4.80
N ARG A 262 22.78 -9.26 -5.66
CA ARG A 262 23.65 -8.15 -5.24
C ARG A 262 22.93 -7.17 -4.34
N ILE A 263 21.64 -6.88 -4.61
CA ILE A 263 20.83 -5.99 -3.76
C ILE A 263 20.49 -6.68 -2.43
N ARG A 264 20.21 -8.00 -2.44
CA ARG A 264 19.96 -8.76 -1.20
C ARG A 264 21.17 -8.79 -0.27
N GLY A 265 22.37 -8.81 -0.83
CA GLY A 265 23.63 -8.85 -0.06
C GLY A 265 24.16 -7.48 0.41
N ALA A 266 23.45 -6.39 0.13
CA ALA A 266 23.91 -5.01 0.38
C ALA A 266 23.60 -4.46 1.76
#